data_66ec445eb4949dde8c38924278c16a4d
#
_entry.id   66ec445eb4949dde8c38924278c16a4d
#
_cell.length_a   1.000
_cell.length_b   1.000
_cell.length_c   1.000
_cell.angle_alpha   90.00
_cell.angle_beta   90.00
_cell.angle_gamma   90.00
#
_symmetry.space_group_name_H-M   'P 1'
#
loop_
_entity.id
_entity.type
_entity.pdbx_description
1 polymer ?
#
loop_
_entity_poly.entity_id
_entity_poly.type
_entity_poly.pdbx_seq_one_letter_code
_entity_poly.pdbx_strand_id
1 'polypeptide(L)'
;MECCGPGYASPQDAIKAPRESLLYTIAIYTGTGIQKPDYLATVDVDPGSPSFSKVIHRLDMPNIGDELHHMGWNACSSCHEDKEMARKYLLLPGVRSNNIYVVDTATDPLAPRIHTVIDGNEIKSKADLSGPHTVHCLGSEIIISFLGNAKGEAPGGYLHLNKDFEIVGRWENSMGNIKFGYDFWYQPRHNVMVSSEWAAPNTFMPGFDLEEVGYLKYGRELHFWDFAKREPVESFYLGEDGLIPLEVKFHHNPDSTHGFCGAALSSNVIHWWKNDAGKWQWEKIIDIDNEPHPDWPIPVSYTHLTLPTN
;
A
#
# COMPACT_ATOMS: atom_id res chain seq x y z
N MET A 1 -7.59 -20.15 24.95
CA MET A 1 -6.38 -19.90 24.14
C MET A 1 -5.78 -18.61 24.64
N GLU A 2 -4.52 -18.58 25.02
CA GLU A 2 -3.84 -17.30 25.32
C GLU A 2 -3.82 -16.46 24.04
N CYS A 3 -4.08 -15.16 24.18
CA CYS A 3 -3.96 -14.20 23.07
C CYS A 3 -2.49 -14.10 22.67
N CYS A 4 -2.18 -14.44 21.40
CA CYS A 4 -0.82 -14.39 20.88
C CYS A 4 -0.52 -13.07 20.15
N GLY A 5 -1.26 -12.00 20.43
CA GLY A 5 -1.18 -10.74 19.70
C GLY A 5 -2.05 -10.73 18.43
N PRO A 6 -2.00 -9.67 17.62
CA PRO A 6 -2.78 -9.55 16.40
C PRO A 6 -2.24 -10.44 15.28
N GLY A 7 -3.13 -10.77 14.34
CA GLY A 7 -2.79 -11.59 13.18
C GLY A 7 -2.63 -13.08 13.50
N TYR A 8 -1.95 -13.78 12.64
CA TYR A 8 -1.78 -15.24 12.68
C TYR A 8 -0.33 -15.62 12.40
N ALA A 9 0.13 -16.76 12.96
CA ALA A 9 1.48 -17.25 12.73
C ALA A 9 1.74 -17.66 11.27
N SER A 10 0.68 -18.07 10.57
CA SER A 10 0.75 -18.48 9.17
C SER A 10 -0.58 -18.22 8.45
N PRO A 11 -0.59 -18.17 7.10
CA PRO A 11 -1.83 -18.13 6.32
C PRO A 11 -2.75 -19.33 6.57
N GLN A 12 -2.18 -20.53 6.81
CA GLN A 12 -2.94 -21.72 7.15
C GLN A 12 -3.66 -21.61 8.48
N ASP A 13 -3.13 -20.85 9.43
CA ASP A 13 -3.81 -20.56 10.69
C ASP A 13 -4.89 -19.49 10.51
N ALA A 14 -4.67 -18.51 9.64
CA ALA A 14 -5.68 -17.53 9.28
C ALA A 14 -6.94 -18.17 8.67
N ILE A 15 -6.78 -19.17 7.81
CA ILE A 15 -7.91 -19.93 7.20
C ILE A 15 -8.78 -20.63 8.26
N LYS A 16 -8.22 -20.98 9.42
CA LYS A 16 -8.95 -21.63 10.52
C LYS A 16 -9.70 -20.66 11.42
N ALA A 17 -9.47 -19.36 11.24
CA ALA A 17 -10.10 -18.31 12.04
C ALA A 17 -11.62 -18.25 11.78
N PRO A 18 -12.41 -17.77 12.75
CA PRO A 18 -13.80 -17.44 12.51
C PRO A 18 -13.94 -16.47 11.33
N ARG A 19 -14.99 -16.66 10.54
CA ARG A 19 -15.30 -15.74 9.43
C ARG A 19 -15.53 -14.33 9.95
N GLU A 20 -14.96 -13.35 9.28
CA GLU A 20 -15.23 -11.94 9.55
C GLU A 20 -16.69 -11.60 9.16
N SER A 21 -17.34 -10.77 9.95
CA SER A 21 -18.72 -10.33 9.73
C SER A 21 -18.80 -8.89 9.21
N LEU A 22 -17.70 -8.14 9.26
CA LEU A 22 -17.59 -6.75 8.83
C LEU A 22 -16.46 -6.58 7.84
N LEU A 23 -16.67 -5.71 6.84
CA LEU A 23 -15.67 -5.22 5.91
C LEU A 23 -15.61 -3.70 6.00
N TYR A 24 -14.42 -3.14 6.12
CA TYR A 24 -14.18 -1.71 5.95
C TYR A 24 -13.65 -1.46 4.56
N THR A 25 -14.25 -0.50 3.86
CA THR A 25 -13.80 -0.08 2.53
C THR A 25 -13.89 1.43 2.38
N ILE A 26 -12.91 2.02 1.72
CA ILE A 26 -12.94 3.44 1.37
C ILE A 26 -13.81 3.65 0.13
N ALA A 27 -14.44 4.80 0.07
CA ALA A 27 -15.17 5.28 -1.10
C ALA A 27 -14.78 6.73 -1.37
N ILE A 28 -14.37 7.00 -2.60
CA ILE A 28 -13.85 8.30 -3.01
C ILE A 28 -14.78 9.00 -3.99
N TYR A 29 -14.77 10.33 -3.94
CA TYR A 29 -15.52 11.18 -4.87
C TYR A 29 -14.63 11.89 -5.89
N THR A 30 -13.30 11.76 -5.78
CA THR A 30 -12.36 12.32 -6.75
C THR A 30 -12.67 11.83 -8.17
N GLY A 31 -12.72 12.75 -9.13
CA GLY A 31 -13.06 12.43 -10.53
C GLY A 31 -14.54 12.26 -10.84
N THR A 32 -15.43 12.23 -9.84
CA THR A 32 -16.89 12.04 -10.06
C THR A 32 -17.65 13.32 -10.32
N GLY A 33 -17.06 14.49 -10.06
CA GLY A 33 -17.74 15.78 -10.05
C GLY A 33 -18.60 16.06 -8.80
N ILE A 34 -18.74 15.08 -7.91
CA ILE A 34 -19.53 15.20 -6.68
C ILE A 34 -18.70 15.91 -5.61
N GLN A 35 -19.18 17.02 -5.09
CA GLN A 35 -18.51 17.81 -4.06
C GLN A 35 -18.92 17.32 -2.65
N LYS A 36 -18.41 16.15 -2.27
CA LYS A 36 -18.59 15.54 -0.95
C LYS A 36 -17.28 14.99 -0.45
N PRO A 37 -17.09 14.87 0.87
CA PRO A 37 -15.93 14.21 1.44
C PRO A 37 -15.95 12.71 1.12
N ASP A 38 -14.77 12.14 0.94
CA ASP A 38 -14.56 10.70 0.91
C ASP A 38 -14.97 10.09 2.25
N TYR A 39 -15.24 8.79 2.28
CA TYR A 39 -15.68 8.14 3.50
C TYR A 39 -15.16 6.71 3.65
N LEU A 40 -15.10 6.25 4.90
CA LEU A 40 -14.95 4.85 5.24
C LEU A 40 -16.34 4.22 5.38
N ALA A 41 -16.65 3.22 4.58
CA ALA A 41 -17.85 2.41 4.69
C ALA A 41 -17.61 1.19 5.59
N THR A 42 -18.55 0.92 6.50
CA THR A 42 -18.68 -0.39 7.16
C THR A 42 -19.72 -1.19 6.42
N VAL A 43 -19.35 -2.35 5.92
CA VAL A 43 -20.22 -3.26 5.17
C VAL A 43 -20.46 -4.52 5.99
N ASP A 44 -21.71 -4.92 6.10
CA ASP A 44 -22.08 -6.20 6.71
C ASP A 44 -21.79 -7.33 5.71
N VAL A 45 -20.89 -8.23 6.07
CA VAL A 45 -20.51 -9.40 5.27
C VAL A 45 -20.88 -10.73 5.92
N ASP A 46 -21.72 -10.71 6.96
CA ASP A 46 -22.31 -11.92 7.54
C ASP A 46 -23.44 -12.45 6.63
N PRO A 47 -23.29 -13.62 5.98
CA PRO A 47 -24.34 -14.18 5.12
C PRO A 47 -25.64 -14.50 5.84
N GLY A 48 -25.61 -14.63 7.17
CA GLY A 48 -26.80 -14.87 8.00
C GLY A 48 -27.56 -13.59 8.39
N SER A 49 -26.98 -12.42 8.11
CA SER A 49 -27.56 -11.12 8.48
C SER A 49 -28.58 -10.64 7.44
N PRO A 50 -29.69 -9.97 7.88
CA PRO A 50 -30.62 -9.32 6.96
C PRO A 50 -30.02 -8.11 6.21
N SER A 51 -28.91 -7.58 6.67
CA SER A 51 -28.14 -6.50 6.05
C SER A 51 -26.91 -6.98 5.27
N PHE A 52 -26.79 -8.28 5.00
CA PHE A 52 -25.69 -8.82 4.21
C PHE A 52 -25.44 -8.03 2.93
N SER A 53 -24.18 -7.73 2.63
CA SER A 53 -23.68 -6.93 1.50
C SER A 53 -24.15 -5.46 1.46
N LYS A 54 -24.65 -4.92 2.56
CA LYS A 54 -25.06 -3.50 2.62
C LYS A 54 -24.08 -2.68 3.44
N VAL A 55 -23.94 -1.41 3.04
CA VAL A 55 -23.28 -0.39 3.86
C VAL A 55 -24.18 -0.10 5.05
N ILE A 56 -23.70 -0.40 6.27
CA ILE A 56 -24.44 -0.20 7.52
C ILE A 56 -23.99 1.05 8.28
N HIS A 57 -22.80 1.56 7.98
CA HIS A 57 -22.29 2.82 8.52
C HIS A 57 -21.38 3.51 7.51
N ARG A 58 -21.34 4.87 7.60
CA ARG A 58 -20.43 5.73 6.83
C ARG A 58 -19.76 6.69 7.80
N LEU A 59 -18.44 6.71 7.75
CA LEU A 59 -17.62 7.73 8.41
C LEU A 59 -17.09 8.69 7.34
N ASP A 60 -17.74 9.83 7.18
CA ASP A 60 -17.30 10.87 6.25
C ASP A 60 -16.02 11.54 6.79
N MET A 61 -15.05 11.78 5.90
CA MET A 61 -13.84 12.51 6.24
C MET A 61 -14.14 14.01 6.42
N PRO A 62 -13.29 14.75 7.19
CA PRO A 62 -13.53 16.18 7.42
C PRO A 62 -13.40 17.06 6.18
N ASN A 63 -12.61 16.63 5.19
CA ASN A 63 -12.25 17.44 4.03
C ASN A 63 -12.85 16.86 2.73
N ILE A 64 -13.01 17.73 1.73
CA ILE A 64 -13.38 17.35 0.37
C ILE A 64 -12.09 17.24 -0.44
N GLY A 65 -11.98 16.18 -1.28
CA GLY A 65 -10.87 16.01 -2.21
C GLY A 65 -9.60 15.40 -1.57
N ASP A 66 -9.76 14.65 -0.48
CA ASP A 66 -8.65 13.90 0.13
C ASP A 66 -8.07 12.83 -0.78
N GLU A 67 -8.91 12.16 -1.57
CA GLU A 67 -8.60 10.95 -2.32
C GLU A 67 -7.97 9.90 -1.41
N LEU A 68 -8.82 9.29 -0.56
CA LEU A 68 -8.40 8.22 0.33
C LEU A 68 -7.84 7.05 -0.47
N HIS A 69 -6.73 6.46 0.02
CA HIS A 69 -6.02 5.41 -0.70
C HIS A 69 -5.48 4.38 0.28
N HIS A 70 -5.01 3.25 -0.18
CA HIS A 70 -4.33 2.12 0.49
C HIS A 70 -4.31 2.15 2.03
N MET A 71 -5.44 1.87 2.66
CA MET A 71 -5.54 1.81 4.11
C MET A 71 -4.80 0.59 4.68
N GLY A 72 -4.29 0.74 5.90
CA GLY A 72 -3.59 -0.33 6.61
C GLY A 72 -3.83 -0.32 8.11
N TRP A 73 -3.71 -1.48 8.75
CA TRP A 73 -3.87 -1.63 10.18
C TRP A 73 -2.64 -1.18 10.96
N ASN A 74 -2.86 -0.67 12.18
CA ASN A 74 -1.79 -0.35 13.12
C ASN A 74 -1.01 -1.57 13.60
N ALA A 75 -1.57 -2.75 13.47
CA ALA A 75 -0.97 -4.01 13.89
C ALA A 75 -1.45 -5.16 13.01
N CYS A 76 -0.57 -6.09 12.71
CA CYS A 76 -0.82 -7.24 11.84
C CYS A 76 -0.02 -8.46 12.31
N SER A 77 0.17 -9.44 11.44
CA SER A 77 0.94 -10.66 11.74
C SER A 77 2.40 -10.39 12.14
N SER A 78 2.98 -9.24 11.79
CA SER A 78 4.31 -8.85 12.28
C SER A 78 4.37 -8.64 13.80
N CYS A 79 3.21 -8.43 14.45
CA CYS A 79 3.07 -8.31 15.90
C CYS A 79 2.58 -9.61 16.55
N HIS A 80 2.56 -10.74 15.82
CA HIS A 80 2.22 -12.04 16.38
C HIS A 80 3.18 -12.35 17.54
N GLU A 81 2.65 -12.90 18.62
CA GLU A 81 3.32 -13.12 19.91
C GLU A 81 3.48 -11.88 20.80
N ASP A 82 3.24 -10.67 20.34
CA ASP A 82 3.18 -9.49 21.17
C ASP A 82 1.78 -9.31 21.76
N LYS A 83 1.62 -9.66 23.03
CA LYS A 83 0.32 -9.63 23.75
C LYS A 83 -0.17 -8.21 24.06
N GLU A 84 0.72 -7.23 24.04
CA GLU A 84 0.37 -5.83 24.30
C GLU A 84 -0.16 -5.14 23.03
N MET A 85 0.11 -5.70 21.87
CA MET A 85 -0.38 -5.18 20.61
C MET A 85 -1.77 -5.69 20.28
N ALA A 86 -2.62 -4.80 19.77
CA ALA A 86 -3.96 -5.14 19.29
C ALA A 86 -4.28 -4.37 18.01
N ARG A 87 -4.93 -5.02 17.06
CA ARG A 87 -5.46 -4.42 15.82
C ARG A 87 -6.71 -3.58 16.17
N LYS A 88 -6.50 -2.29 16.42
CA LYS A 88 -7.54 -1.36 16.89
C LYS A 88 -7.77 -0.21 15.93
N TYR A 89 -6.74 0.19 15.20
CA TYR A 89 -6.75 1.40 14.41
C TYR A 89 -6.49 1.10 12.93
N LEU A 90 -7.28 1.72 12.08
CA LEU A 90 -7.11 1.70 10.65
C LEU A 90 -6.60 3.07 10.19
N LEU A 91 -5.49 3.09 9.46
CA LEU A 91 -4.91 4.32 8.93
C LEU A 91 -5.36 4.49 7.48
N LEU A 92 -5.91 5.65 7.16
CA LEU A 92 -6.42 6.01 5.84
C LEU A 92 -5.62 7.19 5.28
N PRO A 93 -4.66 6.95 4.39
CA PRO A 93 -3.93 8.02 3.71
C PRO A 93 -4.83 8.76 2.70
N GLY A 94 -4.76 10.10 2.70
CA GLY A 94 -5.34 10.95 1.67
C GLY A 94 -4.26 11.42 0.71
N VAL A 95 -4.20 10.84 -0.48
CA VAL A 95 -3.10 11.08 -1.44
C VAL A 95 -2.98 12.56 -1.82
N ARG A 96 -4.11 13.24 -2.02
CA ARG A 96 -4.12 14.66 -2.44
C ARG A 96 -3.99 15.63 -1.28
N SER A 97 -4.65 15.35 -0.17
CA SER A 97 -4.57 16.23 1.02
C SER A 97 -3.27 16.08 1.79
N ASN A 98 -2.60 14.94 1.63
CA ASN A 98 -1.45 14.54 2.44
C ASN A 98 -1.80 14.22 3.91
N ASN A 99 -3.06 14.27 4.31
CA ASN A 99 -3.51 13.89 5.65
C ASN A 99 -3.55 12.37 5.79
N ILE A 100 -3.33 11.89 7.01
CA ILE A 100 -3.55 10.48 7.36
C ILE A 100 -4.57 10.44 8.51
N TYR A 101 -5.71 9.81 8.26
CA TYR A 101 -6.77 9.65 9.25
C TYR A 101 -6.56 8.33 10.00
N VAL A 102 -6.45 8.39 11.31
CA VAL A 102 -6.38 7.22 12.18
C VAL A 102 -7.78 6.96 12.72
N VAL A 103 -8.36 5.83 12.37
CA VAL A 103 -9.74 5.47 12.71
C VAL A 103 -9.77 4.38 13.78
N ASP A 104 -10.45 4.66 14.89
CA ASP A 104 -10.74 3.69 15.95
C ASP A 104 -11.87 2.75 15.50
N THR A 105 -11.54 1.50 15.28
CA THR A 105 -12.47 0.42 14.90
C THR A 105 -12.76 -0.53 16.06
N ALA A 106 -12.08 -0.37 17.20
CA ALA A 106 -12.21 -1.28 18.33
C ALA A 106 -13.29 -0.86 19.32
N THR A 107 -13.50 0.44 19.51
CA THR A 107 -14.52 0.95 20.45
C THR A 107 -15.94 0.61 20.00
N ASP A 108 -16.24 0.82 18.72
CA ASP A 108 -17.47 0.40 18.07
C ASP A 108 -17.17 -0.06 16.64
N PRO A 109 -17.03 -1.37 16.41
CA PRO A 109 -16.73 -1.88 15.08
C PRO A 109 -17.83 -1.65 14.04
N LEU A 110 -19.09 -1.46 14.47
CA LEU A 110 -20.19 -1.16 13.56
C LEU A 110 -20.22 0.29 13.13
N ALA A 111 -19.72 1.21 13.98
CA ALA A 111 -19.69 2.65 13.74
C ALA A 111 -18.32 3.24 14.14
N PRO A 112 -17.25 2.93 13.38
CA PRO A 112 -15.92 3.45 13.64
C PRO A 112 -15.86 4.98 13.58
N ARG A 113 -14.87 5.58 14.25
CA ARG A 113 -14.72 7.03 14.34
C ARG A 113 -13.27 7.46 14.21
N ILE A 114 -13.05 8.68 13.76
CA ILE A 114 -11.71 9.27 13.72
C ILE A 114 -11.18 9.37 15.16
N HIS A 115 -10.01 8.78 15.39
CA HIS A 115 -9.24 8.88 16.63
C HIS A 115 -8.34 10.10 16.61
N THR A 116 -7.55 10.26 15.56
CA THR A 116 -6.68 11.42 15.33
C THR A 116 -6.41 11.62 13.84
N VAL A 117 -5.88 12.79 13.50
CA VAL A 117 -5.46 13.12 12.15
C VAL A 117 -3.99 13.54 12.19
N ILE A 118 -3.16 12.94 11.37
CA ILE A 118 -1.79 13.37 11.14
C ILE A 118 -1.84 14.40 10.02
N ASP A 119 -1.53 15.65 10.34
CA ASP A 119 -1.65 16.78 9.41
C ASP A 119 -0.63 16.71 8.28
N GLY A 120 -1.08 16.88 7.04
CA GLY A 120 -0.24 16.81 5.85
C GLY A 120 0.87 17.87 5.79
N ASN A 121 0.68 19.04 6.40
CA ASN A 121 1.71 20.07 6.47
C ASN A 121 2.77 19.71 7.52
N GLU A 122 2.36 19.04 8.59
CA GLU A 122 3.30 18.50 9.57
C GLU A 122 4.20 17.44 8.94
N ILE A 123 3.63 16.52 8.14
CA ILE A 123 4.38 15.53 7.37
C ILE A 123 5.38 16.21 6.42
N LYS A 124 4.92 17.18 5.64
CA LYS A 124 5.80 17.95 4.73
C LYS A 124 6.96 18.62 5.47
N SER A 125 6.69 19.22 6.62
CA SER A 125 7.69 19.96 7.38
C SER A 125 8.69 19.08 8.12
N LYS A 126 8.26 17.93 8.64
CA LYS A 126 9.10 17.03 9.45
C LYS A 126 9.82 15.94 8.63
N ALA A 127 9.26 15.52 7.51
CA ALA A 127 9.76 14.39 6.74
C ALA A 127 10.04 14.72 5.26
N ASP A 128 9.68 15.91 4.78
CA ASP A 128 9.80 16.29 3.37
C ASP A 128 9.11 15.27 2.44
N LEU A 129 7.84 14.91 2.73
CA LEU A 129 7.08 13.89 2.01
C LEU A 129 5.69 14.39 1.60
N SER A 130 5.19 13.92 0.44
CA SER A 130 3.83 14.13 -0.04
C SER A 130 3.30 12.94 -0.85
N GLY A 131 1.96 12.83 -0.92
CA GLY A 131 1.28 11.74 -1.59
C GLY A 131 1.43 10.42 -0.82
N PRO A 132 0.86 10.29 0.40
CA PRO A 132 0.89 9.05 1.17
C PRO A 132 0.14 7.94 0.43
N HIS A 133 0.69 6.72 0.45
CA HIS A 133 0.14 5.59 -0.29
C HIS A 133 -0.03 4.35 0.59
N THR A 134 0.89 3.40 0.56
CA THR A 134 0.77 2.11 1.24
C THR A 134 1.16 2.19 2.71
N VAL A 135 0.35 1.58 3.57
CA VAL A 135 0.55 1.53 5.02
C VAL A 135 0.88 0.11 5.46
N HIS A 136 1.99 -0.05 6.17
CA HIS A 136 2.33 -1.30 6.86
C HIS A 136 2.72 -1.05 8.32
N CYS A 137 2.23 -1.92 9.20
CA CYS A 137 2.74 -1.99 10.57
C CYS A 137 4.14 -2.63 10.58
N LEU A 138 4.97 -2.22 11.51
CA LEU A 138 6.29 -2.76 11.76
C LEU A 138 6.45 -2.99 13.28
N GLY A 139 5.94 -4.12 13.78
CA GLY A 139 5.82 -4.31 15.21
C GLY A 139 4.93 -3.24 15.81
N SER A 140 5.44 -2.50 16.79
CA SER A 140 4.72 -1.37 17.41
C SER A 140 4.80 -0.05 16.61
N GLU A 141 5.49 -0.03 15.48
CA GLU A 141 5.69 1.13 14.63
C GLU A 141 4.93 0.99 13.32
N ILE A 142 4.86 2.04 12.52
CA ILE A 142 4.16 2.06 11.24
C ILE A 142 5.06 2.72 10.20
N ILE A 143 5.10 2.12 9.02
CA ILE A 143 5.76 2.68 7.84
C ILE A 143 4.70 2.97 6.79
N ILE A 144 4.79 4.14 6.17
CA ILE A 144 3.90 4.55 5.08
C ILE A 144 4.74 5.01 3.90
N SER A 145 4.51 4.45 2.71
CA SER A 145 5.17 4.93 1.50
C SER A 145 4.58 6.26 1.04
N PHE A 146 5.43 7.09 0.46
CA PHE A 146 5.07 8.39 -0.09
C PHE A 146 5.61 8.53 -1.51
N LEU A 147 4.78 9.07 -2.38
CA LEU A 147 5.03 9.13 -3.82
C LEU A 147 5.97 10.27 -4.21
N GLY A 148 6.16 11.28 -3.36
CA GLY A 148 7.03 12.42 -3.63
C GLY A 148 7.52 13.15 -2.38
N ASN A 149 8.41 14.12 -2.61
CA ASN A 149 8.84 15.05 -1.59
C ASN A 149 7.75 16.12 -1.29
N ALA A 150 7.99 17.02 -0.33
CA ALA A 150 7.02 18.05 0.07
C ALA A 150 6.53 18.96 -1.06
N LYS A 151 7.27 19.05 -2.17
CA LYS A 151 6.90 19.83 -3.36
C LYS A 151 6.10 19.02 -4.38
N GLY A 152 5.86 17.74 -4.14
CA GLY A 152 5.21 16.83 -5.09
C GLY A 152 6.14 16.34 -6.20
N GLU A 153 7.44 16.43 -6.02
CA GLU A 153 8.48 16.00 -6.95
C GLU A 153 9.14 14.70 -6.46
N ALA A 154 9.88 14.02 -7.34
CA ALA A 154 10.77 12.93 -6.93
C ALA A 154 11.97 13.47 -6.09
N PRO A 155 12.54 12.67 -5.19
CA PRO A 155 12.12 11.31 -4.83
C PRO A 155 10.97 11.28 -3.83
N GLY A 156 10.28 10.13 -3.77
CA GLY A 156 9.38 9.76 -2.68
C GLY A 156 10.15 9.35 -1.42
N GLY A 157 9.56 8.45 -0.63
CA GLY A 157 10.20 7.88 0.58
C GLY A 157 9.23 7.21 1.49
N TYR A 158 9.61 7.02 2.74
CA TYR A 158 8.82 6.29 3.73
C TYR A 158 8.70 7.09 5.03
N LEU A 159 7.47 7.39 5.43
CA LEU A 159 7.21 8.00 6.75
C LEU A 159 7.28 6.93 7.83
N HIS A 160 7.93 7.26 8.93
CA HIS A 160 8.00 6.43 10.13
C HIS A 160 7.16 7.05 11.23
N LEU A 161 6.18 6.30 11.75
CA LEU A 161 5.37 6.68 12.91
C LEU A 161 5.64 5.73 14.06
N ASN A 162 5.59 6.27 15.28
CA ASN A 162 5.60 5.46 16.49
C ASN A 162 4.20 4.86 16.78
N LYS A 163 4.08 4.06 17.83
CA LYS A 163 2.82 3.41 18.26
C LYS A 163 1.70 4.38 18.63
N ASP A 164 2.03 5.64 18.93
CA ASP A 164 1.09 6.71 19.32
C ASP A 164 0.76 7.62 18.12
N PHE A 165 1.14 7.19 16.91
CA PHE A 165 0.95 7.88 15.63
C PHE A 165 1.71 9.19 15.48
N GLU A 166 2.75 9.42 16.28
CA GLU A 166 3.61 10.58 16.16
C GLU A 166 4.68 10.36 15.09
N ILE A 167 4.99 11.42 14.35
CA ILE A 167 6.00 11.40 13.30
C ILE A 167 7.39 11.30 13.92
N VAL A 168 8.08 10.17 13.68
CA VAL A 168 9.49 9.97 14.05
C VAL A 168 10.42 10.62 13.02
N GLY A 169 10.05 10.55 11.73
CA GLY A 169 10.82 11.07 10.60
C GLY A 169 10.67 10.20 9.37
N ARG A 170 11.71 10.17 8.53
CA ARG A 170 11.82 9.19 7.44
C ARG A 170 12.33 7.85 7.98
N TRP A 171 11.80 6.77 7.43
CA TRP A 171 12.25 5.43 7.82
C TRP A 171 13.61 5.09 7.18
N GLU A 172 13.77 5.40 5.91
CA GLU A 172 15.00 5.12 5.19
C GLU A 172 16.15 6.08 5.59
N ASN A 173 17.37 5.55 5.61
CA ASN A 173 18.58 6.35 5.79
C ASN A 173 19.02 7.02 4.49
N SER A 174 18.68 6.42 3.35
CA SER A 174 18.97 6.95 2.01
C SER A 174 18.05 6.34 0.98
N MET A 175 17.60 7.14 0.01
CA MET A 175 16.90 6.64 -1.19
C MET A 175 17.88 6.13 -2.27
N GLY A 176 19.18 6.34 -2.12
CA GLY A 176 20.14 6.03 -3.18
C GLY A 176 19.77 6.74 -4.48
N ASN A 177 19.60 5.98 -5.57
CA ASN A 177 19.19 6.49 -6.88
C ASN A 177 17.70 6.30 -7.18
N ILE A 178 16.91 5.83 -6.23
CA ILE A 178 15.46 5.59 -6.38
C ILE A 178 14.75 6.93 -6.56
N LYS A 179 13.93 7.02 -7.61
CA LYS A 179 13.21 8.25 -7.95
C LYS A 179 11.77 8.22 -7.46
N PHE A 180 11.09 7.10 -7.68
CA PHE A 180 9.67 6.98 -7.42
C PHE A 180 9.40 5.98 -6.32
N GLY A 181 8.27 6.11 -5.65
CA GLY A 181 7.74 5.15 -4.71
C GLY A 181 6.35 4.72 -5.14
N TYR A 182 5.87 3.61 -4.63
CA TYR A 182 4.48 3.16 -4.72
C TYR A 182 4.18 2.19 -3.60
N ASP A 183 4.18 0.89 -3.88
CA ASP A 183 3.97 -0.16 -2.89
C ASP A 183 5.30 -0.65 -2.32
N PHE A 184 5.25 -1.24 -1.15
CA PHE A 184 6.37 -1.93 -0.56
C PHE A 184 5.89 -3.06 0.34
N TRP A 185 6.73 -4.07 0.49
CA TRP A 185 6.52 -5.12 1.47
C TRP A 185 7.85 -5.57 2.03
N TYR A 186 7.88 -6.06 3.26
CA TYR A 186 9.10 -6.47 3.91
C TYR A 186 9.01 -7.90 4.46
N GLN A 187 10.16 -8.58 4.52
CA GLN A 187 10.32 -9.89 5.15
C GLN A 187 11.52 -9.86 6.07
N PRO A 188 11.33 -9.64 7.39
CA PRO A 188 12.43 -9.49 8.35
C PRO A 188 13.33 -10.73 8.46
N ARG A 189 12.75 -11.92 8.27
CA ARG A 189 13.52 -13.19 8.31
C ARG A 189 14.63 -13.23 7.26
N HIS A 190 14.43 -12.56 6.15
CA HIS A 190 15.40 -12.47 5.06
C HIS A 190 16.11 -11.12 5.02
N ASN A 191 15.88 -10.25 6.01
CA ASN A 191 16.41 -8.89 6.06
C ASN A 191 16.18 -8.12 4.75
N VAL A 192 14.97 -8.19 4.21
CA VAL A 192 14.65 -7.56 2.93
C VAL A 192 13.34 -6.78 2.99
N MET A 193 13.33 -5.65 2.32
CA MET A 193 12.14 -4.97 1.83
C MET A 193 12.23 -4.91 0.30
N VAL A 194 11.09 -5.03 -0.38
CA VAL A 194 10.97 -4.81 -1.82
C VAL A 194 9.99 -3.68 -2.04
N SER A 195 10.30 -2.78 -2.96
CA SER A 195 9.42 -1.69 -3.34
C SER A 195 9.32 -1.52 -4.84
N SER A 196 8.21 -0.94 -5.27
CA SER A 196 7.88 -0.65 -6.66
C SER A 196 7.77 0.84 -6.91
N GLU A 197 7.51 1.22 -8.15
CA GLU A 197 7.50 2.60 -8.59
C GLU A 197 6.21 2.99 -9.30
N TRP A 198 5.67 4.18 -8.99
CA TRP A 198 4.63 4.84 -9.75
C TRP A 198 5.19 6.10 -10.42
N ALA A 199 4.81 7.26 -9.93
CA ALA A 199 5.26 8.57 -10.40
C ALA A 199 5.22 9.60 -9.27
N ALA A 200 5.88 10.71 -9.44
CA ALA A 200 5.76 11.83 -8.51
C ALA A 200 4.36 12.47 -8.56
N PRO A 201 3.84 13.00 -7.44
CA PRO A 201 2.51 13.63 -7.37
C PRO A 201 2.23 14.66 -8.46
N ASN A 202 3.21 15.53 -8.79
CA ASN A 202 3.06 16.54 -9.83
C ASN A 202 2.86 15.95 -11.23
N THR A 203 3.22 14.68 -11.45
CA THR A 203 3.00 13.99 -12.72
C THR A 203 1.56 13.47 -12.82
N PHE A 204 1.09 12.68 -11.86
CA PHE A 204 -0.19 11.98 -12.00
C PHE A 204 -1.39 12.74 -11.46
N MET A 205 -1.24 13.68 -10.50
CA MET A 205 -2.38 14.40 -9.91
C MET A 205 -3.16 15.28 -10.89
N PRO A 206 -2.55 15.87 -11.94
CA PRO A 206 -3.31 16.57 -12.97
C PRO A 206 -4.14 15.65 -13.86
N GLY A 207 -3.80 14.36 -13.94
CA GLY A 207 -4.40 13.33 -14.77
C GLY A 207 -3.31 12.44 -15.36
N PHE A 208 -3.67 11.21 -15.70
CA PHE A 208 -2.74 10.28 -16.33
C PHE A 208 -2.55 10.64 -17.81
N ASP A 209 -1.29 10.77 -18.24
CA ASP A 209 -0.89 11.01 -19.62
C ASP A 209 0.04 9.89 -20.09
N LEU A 210 -0.38 9.13 -21.10
CA LEU A 210 0.36 8.01 -21.64
C LEU A 210 1.71 8.43 -22.27
N GLU A 211 1.80 9.63 -22.84
CA GLU A 211 3.05 10.15 -23.41
C GLU A 211 4.14 10.32 -22.32
N GLU A 212 3.74 10.67 -21.12
CA GLU A 212 4.65 10.84 -19.98
C GLU A 212 5.29 9.52 -19.53
N VAL A 213 4.67 8.38 -19.82
CA VAL A 213 5.27 7.05 -19.62
C VAL A 213 6.47 6.87 -20.56
N GLY A 214 6.34 7.29 -21.81
CA GLY A 214 7.45 7.30 -22.78
C GLY A 214 8.60 8.22 -22.38
N TYR A 215 8.32 9.31 -21.67
CA TYR A 215 9.32 10.24 -21.16
C TYR A 215 9.92 9.84 -19.80
N LEU A 216 9.70 8.60 -19.35
CA LEU A 216 10.20 8.04 -18.08
C LEU A 216 9.79 8.86 -16.84
N LYS A 217 8.61 9.47 -16.87
CA LYS A 217 8.01 10.14 -15.71
C LYS A 217 7.25 9.17 -14.80
N TYR A 218 7.08 7.92 -15.27
CA TYR A 218 6.56 6.78 -14.52
C TYR A 218 7.64 5.72 -14.38
N GLY A 219 7.62 5.02 -13.23
CA GLY A 219 8.64 4.06 -12.88
C GLY A 219 8.56 2.75 -13.66
N ARG A 220 9.69 2.04 -13.68
CA ARG A 220 9.89 0.74 -14.33
C ARG A 220 10.83 -0.14 -13.53
N GLU A 221 10.98 0.11 -12.23
CA GLU A 221 11.98 -0.58 -11.41
C GLU A 221 11.36 -1.25 -10.19
N LEU A 222 11.99 -2.34 -9.76
CA LEU A 222 11.82 -2.93 -8.44
C LEU A 222 13.10 -2.74 -7.65
N HIS A 223 12.96 -2.35 -6.40
CA HIS A 223 14.08 -2.05 -5.51
C HIS A 223 14.12 -3.02 -4.34
N PHE A 224 15.29 -3.56 -4.08
CA PHE A 224 15.58 -4.45 -2.96
C PHE A 224 16.40 -3.68 -1.93
N TRP A 225 15.98 -3.74 -0.69
CA TRP A 225 16.54 -2.98 0.42
C TRP A 225 17.13 -3.93 1.47
N ASP A 226 18.27 -3.56 2.03
CA ASP A 226 18.70 -4.10 3.31
C ASP A 226 17.80 -3.50 4.40
N PHE A 227 16.88 -4.32 4.91
CA PHE A 227 15.84 -3.85 5.81
C PHE A 227 16.39 -3.30 7.12
N ALA A 228 17.42 -3.94 7.69
CA ALA A 228 18.05 -3.51 8.93
C ALA A 228 18.87 -2.23 8.76
N LYS A 229 19.53 -2.06 7.60
CA LYS A 229 20.28 -0.83 7.31
C LYS A 229 19.41 0.29 6.77
N ARG A 230 18.18 -0.03 6.33
CA ARG A 230 17.25 0.94 5.73
C ARG A 230 17.83 1.65 4.51
N GLU A 231 18.52 0.89 3.67
CA GLU A 231 19.20 1.37 2.47
C GLU A 231 18.93 0.43 1.29
N PRO A 232 18.76 0.96 0.05
CA PRO A 232 18.62 0.12 -1.14
C PRO A 232 19.95 -0.57 -1.44
N VAL A 233 19.88 -1.85 -1.83
CA VAL A 233 21.07 -2.67 -2.16
C VAL A 233 21.10 -3.10 -3.61
N GLU A 234 19.93 -3.20 -4.26
CA GLU A 234 19.83 -3.63 -5.66
C GLU A 234 18.54 -3.04 -6.28
N SER A 235 18.60 -2.74 -7.57
CA SER A 235 17.43 -2.31 -8.35
C SER A 235 17.42 -3.04 -9.69
N PHE A 236 16.24 -3.49 -10.10
CA PHE A 236 16.01 -4.11 -11.39
C PHE A 236 15.22 -3.17 -12.29
N TYR A 237 15.83 -2.73 -13.35
CA TYR A 237 15.13 -2.08 -14.45
C TYR A 237 14.43 -3.15 -15.30
N LEU A 238 13.11 -3.14 -15.29
CA LEU A 238 12.27 -4.16 -15.94
C LEU A 238 11.97 -3.86 -17.42
N GLY A 239 12.36 -2.67 -17.91
CA GLY A 239 12.15 -2.26 -19.30
C GLY A 239 10.68 -2.18 -19.69
N GLU A 240 10.36 -2.69 -20.87
CA GLU A 240 8.96 -2.71 -21.38
C GLU A 240 8.10 -3.76 -20.68
N ASP A 241 8.69 -4.76 -20.04
CA ASP A 241 7.97 -5.74 -19.23
C ASP A 241 7.53 -5.18 -17.86
N GLY A 242 8.07 -4.06 -17.45
CA GLY A 242 7.81 -3.43 -16.15
C GLY A 242 7.23 -2.03 -16.25
N LEU A 243 6.35 -1.75 -17.21
CA LEU A 243 5.68 -0.47 -17.28
C LEU A 243 4.71 -0.32 -16.11
N ILE A 244 5.06 0.58 -15.21
CA ILE A 244 4.29 0.88 -13.99
C ILE A 244 4.13 -0.38 -13.12
N PRO A 245 5.21 -0.83 -12.45
CA PRO A 245 5.13 -1.92 -11.48
C PRO A 245 4.38 -1.42 -10.24
N LEU A 246 3.32 -2.11 -9.87
CA LEU A 246 2.43 -1.71 -8.79
C LEU A 246 2.64 -2.55 -7.53
N GLU A 247 1.65 -3.36 -7.19
CA GLU A 247 1.60 -4.13 -5.95
C GLU A 247 2.74 -5.15 -5.85
N VAL A 248 3.47 -5.13 -4.75
CA VAL A 248 4.52 -6.10 -4.44
C VAL A 248 4.07 -7.00 -3.30
N LYS A 249 4.20 -8.32 -3.47
CA LYS A 249 3.80 -9.31 -2.46
C LYS A 249 4.83 -10.42 -2.35
N PHE A 250 5.26 -10.73 -1.13
CA PHE A 250 6.04 -11.94 -0.87
C PHE A 250 5.16 -13.18 -0.97
N HIS A 251 5.78 -14.31 -1.29
CA HIS A 251 5.13 -15.62 -1.21
C HIS A 251 4.59 -15.86 0.22
N HIS A 252 3.44 -16.52 0.33
CA HIS A 252 2.76 -16.76 1.60
C HIS A 252 3.54 -17.65 2.60
N ASN A 253 4.51 -18.43 2.12
CA ASN A 253 5.45 -19.11 3.02
C ASN A 253 6.52 -18.10 3.46
N PRO A 254 6.59 -17.76 4.77
CA PRO A 254 7.52 -16.75 5.27
C PRO A 254 9.00 -17.14 5.16
N ASP A 255 9.29 -18.42 4.92
CA ASP A 255 10.67 -18.91 4.69
C ASP A 255 11.09 -18.82 3.23
N SER A 256 10.16 -18.46 2.33
CA SER A 256 10.43 -18.27 0.91
C SER A 256 10.99 -16.87 0.63
N THR A 257 11.99 -16.80 -0.26
CA THR A 257 12.51 -15.53 -0.78
C THR A 257 11.78 -15.07 -2.04
N HIS A 258 10.78 -15.83 -2.50
CA HIS A 258 10.01 -15.51 -3.69
C HIS A 258 8.99 -14.41 -3.43
N GLY A 259 8.67 -13.66 -4.47
CA GLY A 259 7.60 -12.68 -4.46
C GLY A 259 7.19 -12.27 -5.87
N PHE A 260 6.16 -11.42 -5.94
CA PHE A 260 5.47 -11.09 -7.19
C PHE A 260 5.14 -9.62 -7.26
N CYS A 261 5.15 -9.08 -8.48
CA CYS A 261 4.69 -7.72 -8.78
C CYS A 261 3.86 -7.72 -10.06
N GLY A 262 2.73 -7.02 -10.04
CA GLY A 262 1.96 -6.72 -11.24
C GLY A 262 2.48 -5.47 -11.93
N ALA A 263 2.76 -5.53 -13.25
CA ALA A 263 3.10 -4.37 -14.06
C ALA A 263 1.87 -3.93 -14.85
N ALA A 264 1.26 -2.80 -14.48
CA ALA A 264 -0.08 -2.40 -14.91
C ALA A 264 -0.18 -2.16 -16.41
N LEU A 265 0.70 -1.37 -17.00
CA LEU A 265 0.64 -1.07 -18.44
C LEU A 265 1.22 -2.18 -19.31
N SER A 266 2.11 -3.01 -18.77
CA SER A 266 2.64 -4.18 -19.49
C SER A 266 1.71 -5.39 -19.38
N SER A 267 0.64 -5.33 -18.57
CA SER A 267 -0.34 -6.40 -18.37
C SER A 267 0.28 -7.76 -18.03
N ASN A 268 1.29 -7.76 -17.17
CA ASN A 268 2.02 -8.96 -16.80
C ASN A 268 2.30 -9.07 -15.31
N VAL A 269 2.82 -10.22 -14.90
CA VAL A 269 3.30 -10.47 -13.55
C VAL A 269 4.79 -10.80 -13.59
N ILE A 270 5.53 -10.05 -12.81
CA ILE A 270 6.95 -10.27 -12.54
C ILE A 270 7.07 -11.12 -11.26
N HIS A 271 7.85 -12.18 -11.36
CA HIS A 271 8.27 -13.03 -10.25
C HIS A 271 9.72 -12.70 -9.90
N TRP A 272 10.03 -12.54 -8.61
CA TRP A 272 11.41 -12.42 -8.15
C TRP A 272 11.75 -13.47 -7.10
N TRP A 273 13.02 -13.81 -6.97
CA TRP A 273 13.51 -14.72 -5.95
C TRP A 273 15.01 -14.49 -5.69
N LYS A 274 15.50 -15.06 -4.61
CA LYS A 274 16.92 -15.12 -4.32
C LYS A 274 17.43 -16.52 -4.69
N ASN A 275 18.42 -16.60 -5.58
CA ASN A 275 19.00 -17.87 -6.02
C ASN A 275 19.96 -18.46 -4.96
N ASP A 276 20.45 -19.69 -5.19
CA ASP A 276 21.36 -20.38 -4.27
C ASP A 276 22.69 -19.66 -4.03
N ALA A 277 23.10 -18.78 -4.92
CA ALA A 277 24.26 -17.90 -4.74
C ALA A 277 23.95 -16.63 -3.94
N GLY A 278 22.73 -16.48 -3.43
CA GLY A 278 22.27 -15.35 -2.65
C GLY A 278 22.03 -14.08 -3.47
N LYS A 279 21.90 -14.17 -4.79
CA LYS A 279 21.63 -13.04 -5.68
C LYS A 279 20.14 -12.98 -6.04
N TRP A 280 19.58 -11.80 -6.05
CA TRP A 280 18.21 -11.57 -6.53
C TRP A 280 18.14 -11.83 -8.04
N GLN A 281 17.01 -12.36 -8.47
CA GLN A 281 16.68 -12.68 -9.87
C GLN A 281 15.23 -12.27 -10.11
N TRP A 282 14.87 -12.07 -11.36
CA TRP A 282 13.48 -11.88 -11.77
C TRP A 282 13.20 -12.48 -13.14
N GLU A 283 11.92 -12.76 -13.39
CA GLU A 283 11.40 -13.20 -14.67
C GLU A 283 9.95 -12.77 -14.84
N LYS A 284 9.49 -12.61 -16.06
CA LYS A 284 8.07 -12.45 -16.38
C LYS A 284 7.41 -13.84 -16.45
N ILE A 285 6.40 -14.09 -15.63
CA ILE A 285 5.75 -15.42 -15.54
C ILE A 285 4.33 -15.44 -16.11
N ILE A 286 3.67 -14.29 -16.17
CA ILE A 286 2.36 -14.13 -16.81
C ILE A 286 2.46 -12.93 -17.75
N ASP A 287 1.98 -13.13 -18.97
CA ASP A 287 1.86 -12.09 -19.99
C ASP A 287 0.44 -12.17 -20.58
N ILE A 288 -0.31 -11.09 -20.45
CA ILE A 288 -1.70 -11.04 -20.91
C ILE A 288 -1.75 -10.16 -22.14
N ASP A 289 -2.09 -10.76 -23.28
CA ASP A 289 -2.22 -10.05 -24.52
C ASP A 289 -3.30 -8.95 -24.42
N ASN A 290 -2.97 -7.78 -24.93
CA ASN A 290 -3.91 -6.68 -25.02
C ASN A 290 -4.95 -6.98 -26.10
N GLU A 291 -6.23 -6.96 -25.74
CA GLU A 291 -7.31 -7.09 -26.73
C GLU A 291 -7.74 -5.70 -27.23
N PRO A 292 -7.73 -5.47 -28.57
CA PRO A 292 -8.24 -4.22 -29.12
C PRO A 292 -9.75 -4.11 -28.90
N HIS A 293 -10.20 -2.97 -28.37
CA HIS A 293 -11.63 -2.67 -28.24
C HIS A 293 -12.07 -1.69 -29.34
N PRO A 294 -13.22 -1.94 -30.05
CA PRO A 294 -13.64 -1.09 -31.19
C PRO A 294 -13.82 0.38 -30.84
N ASP A 295 -14.27 0.68 -29.62
CA ASP A 295 -14.54 2.04 -29.14
C ASP A 295 -13.37 2.65 -28.36
N TRP A 296 -12.25 1.94 -28.22
CA TRP A 296 -11.10 2.39 -27.46
C TRP A 296 -9.82 2.23 -28.27
N PRO A 297 -9.22 3.33 -28.75
CA PRO A 297 -8.07 3.29 -29.65
C PRO A 297 -6.77 2.83 -28.99
N ILE A 298 -6.74 2.75 -27.67
CA ILE A 298 -5.58 2.30 -26.90
C ILE A 298 -5.88 0.89 -26.39
N PRO A 299 -4.99 -0.09 -26.58
CA PRO A 299 -5.17 -1.42 -25.98
C PRO A 299 -5.44 -1.31 -24.50
N VAL A 300 -6.53 -1.90 -24.02
CA VAL A 300 -6.85 -1.91 -22.59
C VAL A 300 -5.93 -2.90 -21.93
N SER A 301 -4.93 -2.41 -21.22
CA SER A 301 -4.16 -3.23 -20.30
C SER A 301 -4.91 -3.44 -19.00
N TYR A 302 -4.72 -4.58 -18.36
CA TYR A 302 -5.25 -4.83 -17.02
C TYR A 302 -4.60 -3.85 -16.04
N THR A 303 -5.36 -2.87 -15.57
CA THR A 303 -4.88 -1.87 -14.62
C THR A 303 -4.83 -2.37 -13.17
N HIS A 304 -5.37 -3.57 -12.87
CA HIS A 304 -5.40 -4.14 -11.53
C HIS A 304 -5.24 -5.66 -11.57
N LEU A 305 -4.02 -6.15 -11.71
CA LEU A 305 -3.67 -7.47 -11.20
C LEU A 305 -3.49 -7.34 -9.68
N THR A 306 -4.59 -7.29 -8.95
CA THR A 306 -4.54 -7.50 -7.51
C THR A 306 -4.22 -8.96 -7.28
N LEU A 307 -2.98 -9.25 -6.90
CA LEU A 307 -2.66 -10.54 -6.33
C LEU A 307 -3.53 -10.69 -5.06
N PRO A 308 -4.19 -11.84 -4.87
CA PRO A 308 -5.07 -12.02 -3.73
C PRO A 308 -4.29 -11.74 -2.44
N THR A 309 -4.67 -10.68 -1.78
CA THR A 309 -4.22 -10.35 -0.42
C THR A 309 -5.12 -11.12 0.53
N ASN A 310 -4.69 -12.29 0.93
CA ASN A 310 -5.31 -13.01 2.05
C ASN A 310 -4.57 -12.73 3.34
#